data_0e4b9f2a79b82c6247258c5dc638d91d
#
_entry.id   0e4b9f2a79b82c6247258c5dc638d91d
#
_cell.length_a   1.000
_cell.length_b   1.000
_cell.length_c   1.000
_cell.angle_alpha   90.00
_cell.angle_beta   90.00
_cell.angle_gamma   90.00
#
_symmetry.space_group_name_H-M   'P 1'
#
loop_
_entity.id
_entity.type
_entity.pdbx_description
1 polymer ?
#
loop_
_entity_poly.entity_id
_entity_poly.type
_entity_poly.pdbx_seq_one_letter_code
_entity_poly.pdbx_strand_id
1 'polypeptide(L)'
;MRRSREDAARTRRRAVAAASRLFRERGIESVSLGDVMAKLKMTAGGFYRHFKSKEALAAEACAAAFASSGLAADPARSTEAMLRRYLSKAHRDAPSDGCPLPALASDTARQPATVRRAYTEGVRDAVRRIREVAPAADPTAHLALLAGMVGALAISRAVNDEKLSEAVLRDTRNFWIPKIEERR
;
A
#
# COMPACT_ATOMS: atom_id res chain seq x y z
N MET A 1 11.32 -35.54 8.22
CA MET A 1 9.95 -35.16 8.71
C MET A 1 9.20 -34.44 7.58
N ARG A 2 8.11 -35.01 7.09
CA ARG A 2 7.28 -34.40 6.04
C ARG A 2 6.52 -33.26 6.68
N ARG A 3 6.83 -32.00 6.34
CA ARG A 3 6.09 -30.83 6.82
C ARG A 3 4.63 -30.99 6.46
N SER A 4 3.73 -30.74 7.41
CA SER A 4 2.28 -30.80 7.18
C SER A 4 1.86 -29.76 6.12
N ARG A 5 0.72 -29.96 5.47
CA ARG A 5 0.13 -28.97 4.55
C ARG A 5 -0.08 -27.62 5.25
N GLU A 6 -0.41 -27.65 6.53
CA GLU A 6 -0.59 -26.46 7.36
C GLU A 6 0.71 -25.69 7.58
N ASP A 7 1.84 -26.40 7.81
CA ASP A 7 3.16 -25.78 7.93
C ASP A 7 3.58 -25.09 6.63
N ALA A 8 3.31 -25.73 5.50
CA ALA A 8 3.57 -25.13 4.19
C ALA A 8 2.72 -23.88 3.94
N ALA A 9 1.43 -23.92 4.26
CA ALA A 9 0.54 -22.78 4.15
C ALA A 9 0.94 -21.64 5.09
N ARG A 10 1.34 -21.95 6.32
CA ARG A 10 1.84 -20.96 7.29
C ARG A 10 3.13 -20.30 6.78
N THR A 11 4.07 -21.08 6.27
CA THR A 11 5.32 -20.57 5.69
C THR A 11 5.04 -19.65 4.50
N ARG A 12 4.12 -20.06 3.61
CA ARG A 12 3.71 -19.25 2.46
C ARG A 12 3.11 -17.90 2.89
N ARG A 13 2.18 -17.89 3.85
CA ARG A 13 1.63 -16.63 4.39
C ARG A 13 2.70 -15.72 4.99
N ARG A 14 3.67 -16.28 5.73
CA ARG A 14 4.80 -15.51 6.28
C ARG A 14 5.68 -14.91 5.17
N ALA A 15 5.91 -15.65 4.08
CA ALA A 15 6.68 -15.15 2.94
C ALA A 15 5.95 -14.00 2.22
N VAL A 16 4.65 -14.12 2.00
CA VAL A 16 3.81 -13.03 1.44
C VAL A 16 3.85 -11.80 2.33
N ALA A 17 3.69 -11.95 3.64
CA ALA A 17 3.73 -10.82 4.57
C ALA A 17 5.12 -10.14 4.62
N ALA A 18 6.20 -10.92 4.63
CA ALA A 18 7.57 -10.38 4.59
C ALA A 18 7.85 -9.64 3.28
N ALA A 19 7.48 -10.23 2.12
CA ALA A 19 7.61 -9.60 0.82
C ALA A 19 6.79 -8.31 0.73
N SER A 20 5.55 -8.32 1.21
CA SER A 20 4.67 -7.17 1.26
C SER A 20 5.30 -5.97 1.99
N ARG A 21 5.96 -6.18 3.12
CA ARG A 21 6.67 -5.13 3.87
C ARG A 21 7.92 -4.66 3.13
N LEU A 22 8.77 -5.59 2.68
CA LEU A 22 10.01 -5.27 1.98
C LEU A 22 9.75 -4.50 0.68
N PHE A 23 8.74 -4.89 -0.10
CA PHE A 23 8.40 -4.20 -1.34
C PHE A 23 7.93 -2.76 -1.10
N ARG A 24 7.16 -2.51 -0.04
CA ARG A 24 6.75 -1.14 0.32
C ARG A 24 7.90 -0.30 0.85
N GLU A 25 8.87 -0.92 1.50
CA GLU A 25 10.05 -0.25 2.05
C GLU A 25 11.08 0.09 0.98
N ARG A 26 11.33 -0.85 0.04
CA ARG A 26 12.48 -0.80 -0.87
C ARG A 26 12.13 -0.83 -2.35
N GLY A 27 10.87 -1.05 -2.69
CA GLY A 27 10.43 -1.30 -4.07
C GLY A 27 10.52 -2.78 -4.46
N ILE A 28 9.71 -3.15 -5.48
CA ILE A 28 9.62 -4.56 -5.95
C ILE A 28 10.90 -5.00 -6.64
N GLU A 29 11.50 -4.11 -7.45
CA GLU A 29 12.71 -4.43 -8.22
C GLU A 29 13.93 -4.65 -7.31
N SER A 30 14.09 -3.81 -6.30
CA SER A 30 15.25 -3.80 -5.41
C SER A 30 15.29 -4.96 -4.41
N VAL A 31 14.18 -5.67 -4.22
CA VAL A 31 14.10 -6.80 -3.28
C VAL A 31 14.30 -8.11 -4.02
N SER A 32 15.33 -8.86 -3.66
CA SER A 32 15.60 -10.21 -4.17
C SER A 32 14.77 -11.28 -3.44
N LEU A 33 14.66 -12.47 -4.04
CA LEU A 33 14.09 -13.63 -3.34
C LEU A 33 14.90 -14.01 -2.11
N GLY A 34 16.23 -13.80 -2.17
CA GLY A 34 17.14 -14.01 -1.05
C GLY A 34 16.78 -13.13 0.15
N ASP A 35 16.45 -11.86 -0.08
CA ASP A 35 16.06 -10.94 0.99
C ASP A 35 14.79 -11.40 1.71
N VAL A 36 13.79 -11.87 0.95
CA VAL A 36 12.56 -12.41 1.53
C VAL A 36 12.83 -13.68 2.34
N MET A 37 13.65 -14.59 1.80
CA MET A 37 13.99 -15.84 2.50
C MET A 37 14.85 -15.59 3.74
N ALA A 38 15.77 -14.64 3.70
CA ALA A 38 16.57 -14.23 4.86
C ALA A 38 15.70 -13.73 6.02
N LYS A 39 14.66 -12.91 5.74
CA LYS A 39 13.68 -12.48 6.76
C LYS A 39 12.96 -13.66 7.43
N LEU A 40 12.82 -14.78 6.74
CA LEU A 40 12.18 -16.00 7.25
C LEU A 40 13.15 -16.99 7.88
N LYS A 41 14.46 -16.70 7.85
CA LYS A 41 15.54 -17.64 8.23
C LYS A 41 15.47 -18.94 7.43
N MET A 42 15.19 -18.81 6.12
CA MET A 42 15.06 -19.94 5.17
C MET A 42 16.06 -19.81 4.04
N THR A 43 16.41 -20.96 3.43
CA THR A 43 17.25 -20.99 2.23
C THR A 43 16.48 -20.62 0.97
N ALA A 44 17.17 -20.08 -0.05
CA ALA A 44 16.58 -19.75 -1.34
C ALA A 44 15.90 -20.95 -2.03
N GLY A 45 16.44 -22.16 -1.87
CA GLY A 45 15.83 -23.39 -2.42
C GLY A 45 14.44 -23.70 -1.84
N GLY A 46 14.13 -23.20 -0.64
CA GLY A 46 12.80 -23.34 -0.04
C GLY A 46 11.72 -22.49 -0.71
N PHE A 47 12.11 -21.44 -1.44
CA PHE A 47 11.18 -20.54 -2.12
C PHE A 47 10.33 -21.23 -3.19
N TYR A 48 10.99 -21.97 -4.10
CA TYR A 48 10.31 -22.60 -5.25
C TYR A 48 9.31 -23.71 -4.87
N ARG A 49 9.32 -24.14 -3.61
CA ARG A 49 8.27 -25.03 -3.07
C ARG A 49 6.95 -24.29 -2.82
N HIS A 50 6.99 -22.97 -2.70
CA HIS A 50 5.83 -22.13 -2.34
C HIS A 50 5.38 -21.24 -3.49
N PHE A 51 6.31 -20.74 -4.32
CA PHE A 51 6.01 -19.78 -5.39
C PHE A 51 6.70 -20.20 -6.67
N LYS A 52 6.01 -20.04 -7.79
CA LYS A 52 6.54 -20.37 -9.13
C LYS A 52 7.56 -19.33 -9.61
N SER A 53 7.45 -18.07 -9.15
CA SER A 53 8.31 -16.96 -9.56
C SER A 53 8.26 -15.81 -8.57
N LYS A 54 9.21 -14.86 -8.67
CA LYS A 54 9.17 -13.57 -7.95
C LYS A 54 7.89 -12.78 -8.27
N GLU A 55 7.45 -12.82 -9.53
CA GLU A 55 6.22 -12.19 -10.00
C GLU A 55 4.98 -12.73 -9.26
N ALA A 56 4.87 -14.06 -9.12
CA ALA A 56 3.75 -14.68 -8.38
C ALA A 56 3.74 -14.23 -6.92
N LEU A 57 4.92 -14.17 -6.28
CA LEU A 57 5.04 -13.62 -4.93
C LEU A 57 4.69 -12.13 -4.89
N ALA A 58 5.13 -11.34 -5.87
CA ALA A 58 4.86 -9.90 -5.91
C ALA A 58 3.37 -9.60 -6.06
N ALA A 59 2.65 -10.34 -6.90
CA ALA A 59 1.20 -10.19 -7.04
C ALA A 59 0.46 -10.49 -5.72
N GLU A 60 0.83 -11.58 -5.05
CA GLU A 60 0.22 -11.94 -3.76
C GLU A 60 0.61 -10.98 -2.63
N ALA A 61 1.86 -10.52 -2.60
CA ALA A 61 2.34 -9.54 -1.63
C ALA A 61 1.65 -8.18 -1.81
N CYS A 62 1.42 -7.77 -3.06
CA CYS A 62 0.66 -6.57 -3.39
C CYS A 62 -0.80 -6.68 -2.89
N ALA A 63 -1.49 -7.76 -3.21
CA ALA A 63 -2.86 -8.00 -2.72
C ALA A 63 -2.93 -8.03 -1.18
N ALA A 64 -1.98 -8.72 -0.53
CA ALA A 64 -1.91 -8.79 0.93
C ALA A 64 -1.63 -7.41 1.57
N ALA A 65 -0.81 -6.55 0.92
CA ALA A 65 -0.58 -5.18 1.37
C ALA A 65 -1.88 -4.37 1.38
N PHE A 66 -2.68 -4.46 0.33
CA PHE A 66 -3.97 -3.78 0.27
C PHE A 66 -4.96 -4.30 1.32
N ALA A 67 -5.01 -5.61 1.54
CA ALA A 67 -5.89 -6.21 2.54
C ALA A 67 -5.55 -5.81 3.98
N SER A 68 -4.26 -5.60 4.28
CA SER A 68 -3.79 -5.32 5.65
C SER A 68 -3.60 -3.84 5.97
N SER A 69 -3.23 -3.03 4.98
CA SER A 69 -2.77 -1.65 5.19
C SER A 69 -3.29 -0.68 4.12
N GLY A 70 -4.12 -1.15 3.19
CA GLY A 70 -4.75 -0.30 2.18
C GLY A 70 -5.80 0.62 2.78
N LEU A 71 -6.22 1.62 2.00
CA LEU A 71 -7.28 2.55 2.39
C LEU A 71 -8.59 1.82 2.73
N ALA A 72 -8.87 0.70 2.04
CA ALA A 72 -10.04 -0.13 2.31
C ALA A 72 -10.05 -0.74 3.73
N ALA A 73 -8.87 -0.94 4.33
CA ALA A 73 -8.72 -1.42 5.70
C ALA A 73 -8.72 -0.28 6.75
N ASP A 74 -8.85 0.98 6.32
CA ASP A 74 -8.89 2.14 7.21
C ASP A 74 -10.17 2.14 8.05
N PRO A 75 -10.08 2.17 9.41
CA PRO A 75 -11.24 2.19 10.29
C PRO A 75 -11.92 3.57 10.42
N ALA A 76 -11.39 4.62 9.77
CA ALA A 76 -11.97 5.95 9.85
C ALA A 76 -13.43 5.96 9.42
N ARG A 77 -14.27 6.66 10.17
CA ARG A 77 -15.72 6.79 9.92
C ARG A 77 -16.11 8.10 9.26
N SER A 78 -15.16 9.01 9.06
CA SER A 78 -15.35 10.26 8.36
C SER A 78 -14.18 10.54 7.42
N THR A 79 -14.42 11.34 6.41
CA THR A 79 -13.37 11.76 5.47
C THR A 79 -12.28 12.56 6.15
N GLU A 80 -12.63 13.43 7.09
CA GLU A 80 -11.65 14.21 7.85
C GLU A 80 -10.72 13.28 8.65
N ALA A 81 -11.27 12.32 9.40
CA ALA A 81 -10.47 11.37 10.16
C ALA A 81 -9.55 10.54 9.27
N MET A 82 -10.05 10.09 8.10
CA MET A 82 -9.27 9.37 7.09
C MET A 82 -8.12 10.25 6.56
N LEU A 83 -8.39 11.49 6.18
CA LEU A 83 -7.39 12.43 5.67
C LEU A 83 -6.32 12.75 6.71
N ARG A 84 -6.71 13.05 7.95
CA ARG A 84 -5.79 13.33 9.04
C ARG A 84 -4.85 12.16 9.33
N ARG A 85 -5.36 10.94 9.29
CA ARG A 85 -4.56 9.73 9.49
C ARG A 85 -3.68 9.42 8.29
N TYR A 86 -4.23 9.48 7.08
CA TYR A 86 -3.50 9.15 5.86
C TYR A 86 -2.36 10.14 5.58
N LEU A 87 -2.64 11.45 5.69
CA LEU A 87 -1.68 12.53 5.47
C LEU A 87 -0.99 12.94 6.78
N SER A 88 -0.50 11.96 7.54
CA SER A 88 0.22 12.19 8.79
C SER A 88 1.72 11.88 8.66
N LYS A 89 2.52 12.50 9.53
CA LYS A 89 3.94 12.18 9.66
C LYS A 89 4.17 10.70 10.02
N ALA A 90 3.35 10.14 10.90
CA ALA A 90 3.43 8.74 11.28
C ALA A 90 3.24 7.79 10.07
N HIS A 91 2.31 8.10 9.16
CA HIS A 91 2.13 7.30 7.94
C HIS A 91 3.26 7.54 6.93
N ARG A 92 3.77 8.77 6.83
CA ARG A 92 4.94 9.09 5.99
C ARG A 92 6.15 8.25 6.40
N ASP A 93 6.44 8.20 7.69
CA ASP A 93 7.69 7.62 8.23
C ASP A 93 7.65 6.08 8.36
N ALA A 94 6.49 5.46 8.13
CA ALA A 94 6.30 4.00 8.22
C ALA A 94 5.85 3.37 6.88
N PRO A 95 6.66 3.42 5.80
CA PRO A 95 6.26 2.89 4.49
C PRO A 95 5.96 1.40 4.50
N SER A 96 6.71 0.59 5.27
CA SER A 96 6.54 -0.87 5.34
C SER A 96 5.17 -1.31 5.89
N ASP A 97 4.54 -0.47 6.71
CA ASP A 97 3.24 -0.74 7.33
C ASP A 97 2.11 0.13 6.77
N GLY A 98 2.47 1.13 5.95
CA GLY A 98 1.54 2.08 5.35
C GLY A 98 0.82 1.56 4.11
N CYS A 99 0.02 2.44 3.51
CA CYS A 99 -0.73 2.15 2.29
C CYS A 99 0.20 1.78 1.13
N PRO A 100 -0.08 0.70 0.38
CA PRO A 100 0.73 0.30 -0.77
C PRO A 100 0.61 1.25 -1.97
N LEU A 101 -0.44 2.07 -2.06
CA LEU A 101 -0.65 2.96 -3.20
C LEU A 101 0.56 3.87 -3.48
N PRO A 102 1.02 4.71 -2.54
CA PRO A 102 2.16 5.59 -2.80
C PRO A 102 3.50 4.84 -2.86
N ALA A 103 3.60 3.69 -2.18
CA ALA A 103 4.85 2.95 -2.10
C ALA A 103 5.15 2.13 -3.37
N LEU A 104 4.11 1.64 -4.07
CA LEU A 104 4.25 0.69 -5.16
C LEU A 104 3.82 1.22 -6.53
N ALA A 105 3.28 2.44 -6.64
CA ALA A 105 2.72 2.96 -7.90
C ALA A 105 3.73 2.95 -9.04
N SER A 106 4.89 3.55 -8.84
CA SER A 106 5.93 3.67 -9.86
C SER A 106 6.53 2.32 -10.25
N ASP A 107 6.73 1.44 -9.28
CA ASP A 107 7.26 0.09 -9.53
C ASP A 107 6.25 -0.76 -10.29
N THR A 108 4.99 -0.73 -9.85
CA THR A 108 3.91 -1.52 -10.46
C THR A 108 3.71 -1.18 -11.94
N ALA A 109 3.94 0.05 -12.35
CA ALA A 109 3.82 0.47 -13.75
C ALA A 109 4.76 -0.34 -14.68
N ARG A 110 5.87 -0.84 -14.15
CA ARG A 110 6.87 -1.64 -14.88
C ARG A 110 6.72 -3.15 -14.66
N GLN A 111 5.76 -3.57 -13.84
CA GLN A 111 5.55 -4.98 -13.52
C GLN A 111 4.65 -5.70 -14.53
N PRO A 112 4.73 -7.04 -14.61
CA PRO A 112 3.82 -7.86 -15.40
C PRO A 112 2.35 -7.67 -15.03
N ALA A 113 1.46 -8.06 -15.96
CA ALA A 113 0.01 -7.85 -15.86
C ALA A 113 -0.61 -8.42 -14.57
N THR A 114 -0.06 -9.49 -14.01
CA THR A 114 -0.53 -10.12 -12.78
C THR A 114 -0.38 -9.20 -11.57
N VAL A 115 0.78 -8.55 -11.42
CA VAL A 115 1.04 -7.59 -10.35
C VAL A 115 0.20 -6.32 -10.56
N ARG A 116 0.15 -5.82 -11.80
CA ARG A 116 -0.67 -4.65 -12.18
C ARG A 116 -2.14 -4.87 -11.86
N ARG A 117 -2.65 -6.08 -12.08
CA ARG A 117 -4.03 -6.44 -11.74
C ARG A 117 -4.28 -6.36 -10.23
N ALA A 118 -3.39 -6.93 -9.42
CA ALA A 118 -3.51 -6.86 -7.96
C ALA A 118 -3.52 -5.41 -7.45
N TYR A 119 -2.68 -4.56 -8.02
CA TYR A 119 -2.67 -3.13 -7.70
C TYR A 119 -3.96 -2.43 -8.15
N THR A 120 -4.46 -2.73 -9.34
CA THR A 120 -5.71 -2.16 -9.87
C THR A 120 -6.91 -2.48 -8.97
N GLU A 121 -7.02 -3.71 -8.48
CA GLU A 121 -8.08 -4.07 -7.52
C GLU A 121 -7.94 -3.27 -6.22
N GLY A 122 -6.72 -3.11 -5.71
CA GLY A 122 -6.47 -2.26 -4.54
C GLY A 122 -6.87 -0.79 -4.75
N VAL A 123 -6.66 -0.23 -5.94
CA VAL A 123 -7.15 1.11 -6.31
C VAL A 123 -8.68 1.16 -6.27
N ARG A 124 -9.36 0.16 -6.86
CA ARG A 124 -10.83 0.08 -6.85
C ARG A 124 -11.40 0.01 -5.44
N ASP A 125 -10.78 -0.78 -4.58
CA ASP A 125 -11.17 -0.91 -3.17
C ASP A 125 -10.96 0.40 -2.41
N ALA A 126 -9.88 1.11 -2.66
CA ALA A 126 -9.61 2.42 -2.07
C ALA A 126 -10.66 3.46 -2.49
N VAL A 127 -11.01 3.50 -3.78
CA VAL A 127 -12.08 4.41 -4.28
C VAL A 127 -13.43 4.06 -3.65
N ARG A 128 -13.76 2.77 -3.54
CA ARG A 128 -15.00 2.32 -2.87
C ARG A 128 -15.03 2.81 -1.43
N ARG A 129 -13.93 2.67 -0.69
CA ARG A 129 -13.82 3.12 0.69
C ARG A 129 -13.98 4.65 0.83
N ILE A 130 -13.40 5.41 -0.09
CA ILE A 130 -13.60 6.87 -0.11
C ILE A 130 -15.07 7.23 -0.32
N ARG A 131 -15.76 6.55 -1.24
CA ARG A 131 -17.20 6.75 -1.45
C ARG A 131 -18.05 6.46 -0.22
N GLU A 132 -17.69 5.48 0.57
CA GLU A 132 -18.39 5.14 1.82
C GLU A 132 -18.28 6.23 2.88
N VAL A 133 -17.10 6.87 3.01
CA VAL A 133 -16.86 7.93 4.01
C VAL A 133 -17.17 9.34 3.51
N ALA A 134 -17.33 9.53 2.20
CA ALA A 134 -17.64 10.79 1.55
C ALA A 134 -18.79 10.64 0.53
N PRO A 135 -19.98 10.14 0.93
CA PRO A 135 -21.06 9.82 -0.01
C PRO A 135 -21.64 11.04 -0.73
N ALA A 136 -21.57 12.22 -0.12
CA ALA A 136 -22.08 13.46 -0.69
C ALA A 136 -21.15 14.14 -1.70
N ALA A 137 -19.89 13.67 -1.81
CA ALA A 137 -18.93 14.25 -2.74
C ALA A 137 -19.29 13.88 -4.20
N ASP A 138 -18.93 14.77 -5.12
CA ASP A 138 -19.02 14.51 -6.56
C ASP A 138 -18.25 13.22 -6.92
N PRO A 139 -18.80 12.33 -7.74
CA PRO A 139 -18.11 11.07 -8.16
C PRO A 139 -16.71 11.31 -8.72
N THR A 140 -16.47 12.44 -9.40
CA THR A 140 -15.13 12.81 -9.92
C THR A 140 -14.17 13.22 -8.81
N ALA A 141 -14.69 13.77 -7.71
CA ALA A 141 -13.89 14.20 -6.57
C ALA A 141 -13.25 13.01 -5.83
N HIS A 142 -13.86 11.82 -5.84
CA HIS A 142 -13.31 10.65 -5.16
C HIS A 142 -11.97 10.20 -5.75
N LEU A 143 -11.86 10.18 -7.09
CA LEU A 143 -10.59 9.85 -7.76
C LEU A 143 -9.54 10.95 -7.59
N ALA A 144 -9.97 12.22 -7.67
CA ALA A 144 -9.08 13.36 -7.45
C ALA A 144 -8.56 13.39 -6.01
N LEU A 145 -9.41 13.09 -5.03
CA LEU A 145 -9.02 12.95 -3.63
C LEU A 145 -8.00 11.85 -3.44
N LEU A 146 -8.26 10.64 -4.00
CA LEU A 146 -7.32 9.53 -3.92
C LEU A 146 -5.97 9.91 -4.53
N ALA A 147 -5.96 10.49 -5.73
CA ALA A 147 -4.74 10.92 -6.40
C ALA A 147 -3.97 11.98 -5.59
N GLY A 148 -4.67 12.96 -5.02
CA GLY A 148 -4.09 13.97 -4.14
C GLY A 148 -3.46 13.38 -2.89
N MET A 149 -4.16 12.48 -2.19
CA MET A 149 -3.65 11.80 -1.00
C MET A 149 -2.40 10.97 -1.30
N VAL A 150 -2.45 10.18 -2.36
CA VAL A 150 -1.34 9.29 -2.78
C VAL A 150 -0.15 10.12 -3.24
N GLY A 151 -0.39 11.15 -4.07
CA GLY A 151 0.66 12.05 -4.56
C GLY A 151 1.33 12.83 -3.44
N ALA A 152 0.55 13.40 -2.52
CA ALA A 152 1.09 14.13 -1.38
C ALA A 152 1.98 13.25 -0.49
N LEU A 153 1.54 12.02 -0.19
CA LEU A 153 2.34 11.10 0.62
C LEU A 153 3.61 10.65 -0.11
N ALA A 154 3.55 10.40 -1.42
CA ALA A 154 4.72 10.05 -2.21
C ALA A 154 5.72 11.21 -2.28
N ILE A 155 5.27 12.43 -2.53
CA ILE A 155 6.11 13.63 -2.58
C ILE A 155 6.74 13.89 -1.21
N SER A 156 5.97 13.82 -0.13
CA SER A 156 6.48 14.06 1.23
C SER A 156 7.58 13.10 1.66
N ARG A 157 7.58 11.87 1.10
CA ARG A 157 8.66 10.89 1.31
C ARG A 157 9.90 11.12 0.45
N ALA A 158 9.72 11.76 -0.71
CA ALA A 158 10.78 11.92 -1.69
C ALA A 158 11.65 13.17 -1.47
N VAL A 159 11.09 14.22 -0.85
CA VAL A 159 11.83 15.45 -0.59
C VAL A 159 12.75 15.31 0.62
N ASN A 160 13.92 15.96 0.57
CA ASN A 160 14.90 16.00 1.66
C ASN A 160 14.78 17.24 2.54
N ASP A 161 13.69 18.02 2.40
CA ASP A 161 13.35 19.18 3.20
C ASP A 161 12.15 18.82 4.10
N GLU A 162 12.38 18.75 5.42
CA GLU A 162 11.35 18.37 6.40
C GLU A 162 10.20 19.38 6.44
N LYS A 163 10.47 20.69 6.30
CA LYS A 163 9.43 21.72 6.29
C LYS A 163 8.54 21.61 5.07
N LEU A 164 9.14 21.36 3.89
CA LEU A 164 8.42 21.12 2.66
C LEU A 164 7.61 19.82 2.74
N SER A 165 8.20 18.75 3.24
CA SER A 165 7.54 17.48 3.47
C SER A 165 6.28 17.60 4.32
N GLU A 166 6.37 18.30 5.45
CA GLU A 166 5.23 18.57 6.34
C GLU A 166 4.19 19.48 5.70
N ALA A 167 4.64 20.49 4.94
CA ALA A 167 3.75 21.43 4.24
C ALA A 167 2.90 20.68 3.20
N VAL A 168 3.48 19.79 2.40
CA VAL A 168 2.76 18.98 1.40
C VAL A 168 1.61 18.19 2.06
N LEU A 169 1.85 17.56 3.19
CA LEU A 169 0.82 16.80 3.90
C LEU A 169 -0.26 17.71 4.48
N ARG A 170 0.15 18.80 5.14
CA ARG A 170 -0.75 19.77 5.78
C ARG A 170 -1.64 20.45 4.76
N ASP A 171 -1.06 20.99 3.70
CA ASP A 171 -1.77 21.82 2.73
C ASP A 171 -2.72 20.98 1.88
N THR A 172 -2.35 19.75 1.56
CA THR A 172 -3.25 18.78 0.91
C THR A 172 -4.46 18.47 1.80
N ARG A 173 -4.27 18.25 3.11
CA ARG A 173 -5.39 18.07 4.05
C ARG A 173 -6.30 19.28 4.09
N ASN A 174 -5.72 20.47 4.26
CA ASN A 174 -6.45 21.72 4.40
C ASN A 174 -7.23 22.06 3.12
N PHE A 175 -6.74 21.66 1.96
CA PHE A 175 -7.45 21.84 0.70
C PHE A 175 -8.67 20.92 0.59
N TRP A 176 -8.57 19.65 1.02
CA TRP A 176 -9.61 18.66 0.79
C TRP A 176 -10.70 18.65 1.88
N ILE A 177 -10.36 18.89 3.15
CA ILE A 177 -11.33 18.80 4.26
C ILE A 177 -12.56 19.68 4.01
N PRO A 178 -12.46 21.01 3.75
CA PRO A 178 -13.62 21.84 3.52
C PRO A 178 -14.45 21.42 2.31
N LYS A 179 -13.78 21.04 1.21
CA LYS A 179 -14.44 20.67 -0.06
C LYS A 179 -15.33 19.43 0.03
N ILE A 180 -15.11 18.60 1.02
CA ILE A 180 -15.87 17.37 1.22
C ILE A 180 -17.00 17.58 2.23
N GLU A 181 -16.87 18.56 3.12
CA GLU A 181 -17.87 18.92 4.14
C GLU A 181 -18.92 19.89 3.64
N GLU A 182 -18.58 20.78 2.70
CA GLU A 182 -19.45 21.84 2.17
C GLU A 182 -20.71 21.35 1.40
N ARG A 183 -20.87 20.05 1.17
CA ARG A 183 -22.01 19.46 0.45
C ARG A 183 -22.95 18.62 1.32
N ARG A 184 -23.02 18.96 2.62
CA ARG A 184 -24.07 18.43 3.51
C ARG A 184 -25.34 19.23 3.45
#